data_465cc42e8629e17eb7347fe594d73bca
#
_entry.id   465cc42e8629e17eb7347fe594d73bca
#
_cell.length_a   1.000
_cell.length_b   1.000
_cell.length_c   1.000
_cell.angle_alpha   90.00
_cell.angle_beta   90.00
_cell.angle_gamma   90.00
#
_symmetry.space_group_name_H-M   'P 1'
#
loop_
_entity.id
_entity.type
_entity.pdbx_description
1 polymer ?
#
loop_
_entity_poly.entity_id
_entity_poly.type
_entity_poly.pdbx_seq_one_letter_code
_entity_poly.pdbx_strand_id
1 'polypeptide(L)'
;TANTVTASGVKVHDIEPPFKKELLEYDEKFICIGENHKSFTADKTTDMDNYYLTLYGIAKELSLAGITEASVHLAVGLPLMWYSEQRDRFSEYMLQNENVEFIYNNKRYSVHIEGVSVYPQGYCAVYDRLKDMSGVNMIADIGNGTMNIMKVIDHKVITDSCRTEKLGVEKCVIEIRNALM
;
A
#
# COMPACT_ATOMS: atom_id res chain seq x y z
N THR A 1 -16.93 2.07 -3.28
CA THR A 1 -15.62 1.42 -3.14
C THR A 1 -14.63 2.19 -4.00
N ALA A 2 -13.55 2.66 -3.41
CA ALA A 2 -12.51 3.41 -4.11
C ALA A 2 -11.19 2.64 -4.03
N ASN A 3 -10.40 2.72 -5.08
CA ASN A 3 -9.09 2.07 -5.18
C ASN A 3 -8.04 3.14 -5.42
N THR A 4 -7.20 3.38 -4.42
CA THR A 4 -6.05 4.26 -4.56
C THR A 4 -4.76 3.46 -4.45
N VAL A 5 -3.88 3.62 -5.42
CA VAL A 5 -2.54 3.05 -5.39
C VAL A 5 -1.55 4.15 -5.08
N THR A 6 -0.82 3.99 -3.99
CA THR A 6 0.27 4.87 -3.61
C THR A 6 1.57 4.07 -3.62
N ALA A 7 2.45 4.38 -4.56
CA ALA A 7 3.79 3.78 -4.64
C ALA A 7 4.88 4.82 -4.40
N SER A 8 4.53 5.90 -3.71
CA SER A 8 5.41 7.04 -3.51
C SER A 8 6.23 6.90 -2.23
N GLY A 9 7.41 7.47 -2.22
CA GLY A 9 8.18 7.66 -1.00
C GLY A 9 7.54 8.72 -0.09
N VAL A 10 7.99 8.74 1.15
CA VAL A 10 7.53 9.67 2.18
C VAL A 10 8.73 10.38 2.76
N LYS A 11 8.61 11.71 2.96
CA LYS A 11 9.60 12.51 3.68
C LYS A 11 8.92 13.34 4.74
N VAL A 12 9.31 13.14 5.99
CA VAL A 12 8.74 13.80 7.15
C VAL A 12 9.60 15.00 7.55
N HIS A 13 8.94 16.11 7.87
CA HIS A 13 9.53 17.36 8.32
C HIS A 13 8.87 17.85 9.60
N ASP A 14 9.64 18.48 10.49
CA ASP A 14 9.13 19.14 11.70
C ASP A 14 8.65 20.59 11.42
N ILE A 15 9.04 21.16 10.29
CA ILE A 15 8.67 22.51 9.87
C ILE A 15 8.10 22.42 8.46
N GLU A 16 7.06 23.22 8.19
CA GLU A 16 6.42 23.26 6.87
C GLU A 16 7.42 23.58 5.75
N PRO A 17 7.59 22.69 4.76
CA PRO A 17 8.52 22.92 3.67
C PRO A 17 8.02 24.02 2.72
N PRO A 18 8.93 24.86 2.18
CA PRO A 18 8.56 26.00 1.33
C PRO A 18 7.98 25.61 -0.03
N PHE A 19 8.33 24.43 -0.54
CA PHE A 19 7.85 23.90 -1.82
C PHE A 19 7.20 22.53 -1.61
N LYS A 20 5.91 22.43 -1.90
CA LYS A 20 5.11 21.24 -1.69
C LYS A 20 4.16 20.99 -2.86
N LYS A 21 4.09 19.76 -3.33
CA LYS A 21 3.07 19.32 -4.30
C LYS A 21 1.95 18.54 -3.63
N GLU A 22 2.31 17.63 -2.74
CA GLU A 22 1.39 16.73 -2.03
C GLU A 22 1.80 16.74 -0.56
N LEU A 23 1.16 17.60 0.25
CA LEU A 23 1.46 17.76 1.67
C LEU A 23 0.33 17.21 2.53
N LEU A 24 0.69 16.29 3.40
CA LEU A 24 -0.14 15.80 4.51
C LEU A 24 0.41 16.36 5.82
N GLU A 25 -0.47 16.91 6.67
CA GLU A 25 -0.13 17.32 8.03
C GLU A 25 -0.85 16.38 9.00
N TYR A 26 -0.10 15.68 9.82
CA TYR A 26 -0.62 14.75 10.80
C TYR A 26 0.33 14.68 12.00
N ASP A 27 -0.23 14.69 13.21
CA ASP A 27 0.52 14.59 14.46
C ASP A 27 1.69 15.59 14.54
N GLU A 28 1.41 16.86 14.27
CA GLU A 28 2.39 17.97 14.26
C GLU A 28 3.57 17.78 13.28
N LYS A 29 3.42 16.88 12.30
CA LYS A 29 4.42 16.63 11.26
C LYS A 29 3.90 17.06 9.90
N PHE A 30 4.82 17.50 9.06
CA PHE A 30 4.59 17.80 7.65
C PHE A 30 5.17 16.69 6.79
N ILE A 31 4.31 15.99 6.07
CA ILE A 31 4.65 14.78 5.34
C ILE A 31 4.51 15.04 3.85
N CYS A 32 5.64 15.11 3.14
CA CYS A 32 5.68 15.24 1.69
C CYS A 32 5.57 13.86 1.06
N ILE A 33 4.54 13.67 0.25
CA ILE A 33 4.31 12.44 -0.50
C ILE A 33 4.93 12.53 -1.89
N GLY A 34 5.57 11.46 -2.34
CA GLY A 34 6.27 11.40 -3.62
C GLY A 34 7.73 11.82 -3.55
N GLU A 35 8.20 12.23 -2.39
CA GLU A 35 9.61 12.53 -2.14
C GLU A 35 10.27 11.35 -1.42
N ASN A 36 11.53 11.13 -1.71
CA ASN A 36 12.32 10.03 -1.17
C ASN A 36 11.94 8.64 -1.72
N HIS A 37 12.94 7.82 -1.91
CA HIS A 37 12.80 6.40 -2.20
C HIS A 37 13.38 5.61 -1.04
N LYS A 38 12.54 4.90 -0.30
CA LYS A 38 13.03 3.94 0.70
C LYS A 38 13.36 2.62 0.02
N SER A 39 14.44 2.01 0.48
CA SER A 39 14.70 0.60 0.20
C SER A 39 13.52 -0.25 0.70
N PHE A 40 13.21 -1.30 -0.02
CA PHE A 40 12.18 -2.25 0.35
C PHE A 40 12.37 -2.77 1.79
N THR A 41 11.34 -2.65 2.62
CA THR A 41 11.24 -3.27 3.94
C THR A 41 10.20 -4.39 3.90
N ALA A 42 10.59 -5.58 4.40
CA ALA A 42 9.69 -6.74 4.43
C ALA A 42 8.53 -6.53 5.43
N ASP A 43 8.78 -5.79 6.51
CA ASP A 43 7.81 -5.47 7.53
C ASP A 43 7.28 -4.05 7.33
N LYS A 44 6.00 -3.94 6.98
CA LYS A 44 5.32 -2.67 6.71
C LYS A 44 4.93 -1.89 7.97
N THR A 45 5.19 -2.41 9.14
CA THR A 45 4.87 -1.78 10.43
C THR A 45 6.08 -1.15 11.13
N THR A 46 7.26 -1.19 10.50
CA THR A 46 8.51 -0.72 11.10
C THR A 46 8.61 0.80 11.23
N ASP A 47 7.83 1.52 10.43
CA ASP A 47 7.76 2.98 10.43
C ASP A 47 6.34 3.45 10.06
N MET A 48 6.12 4.76 10.08
CA MET A 48 4.81 5.36 9.81
C MET A 48 4.50 5.58 8.33
N ASP A 49 5.39 5.24 7.42
CA ASP A 49 5.24 5.57 6.00
C ASP A 49 3.99 4.95 5.37
N ASN A 50 3.72 3.66 5.67
CA ASN A 50 2.52 3.00 5.16
C ASN A 50 1.23 3.61 5.72
N TYR A 51 1.25 4.09 6.96
CA TYR A 51 0.13 4.79 7.57
C TYR A 51 -0.11 6.15 6.90
N TYR A 52 0.96 6.95 6.72
CA TYR A 52 0.87 8.23 6.03
C TYR A 52 0.37 8.08 4.58
N LEU A 53 0.85 7.08 3.86
CA LEU A 53 0.38 6.77 2.51
C LEU A 53 -1.09 6.35 2.50
N THR A 54 -1.57 5.68 3.55
CA THR A 54 -2.99 5.33 3.70
C THR A 54 -3.85 6.56 3.95
N LEU A 55 -3.45 7.46 4.86
CA LEU A 55 -4.14 8.72 5.09
C LEU A 55 -4.19 9.59 3.82
N TYR A 56 -3.07 9.65 3.11
CA TYR A 56 -3.01 10.32 1.81
C TYR A 56 -3.99 9.72 0.78
N GLY A 57 -4.05 8.39 0.69
CA GLY A 57 -5.00 7.70 -0.18
C GLY A 57 -6.45 8.04 0.17
N ILE A 58 -6.80 8.01 1.47
CA ILE A 58 -8.11 8.42 1.96
C ILE A 58 -8.40 9.88 1.58
N ALA A 59 -7.45 10.80 1.82
CA ALA A 59 -7.61 12.21 1.48
C ALA A 59 -7.92 12.42 0.00
N LYS A 60 -7.24 11.71 -0.89
CA LYS A 60 -7.46 11.79 -2.35
C LYS A 60 -8.86 11.34 -2.73
N GLU A 61 -9.32 10.22 -2.20
CA GLU A 61 -10.65 9.69 -2.47
C GLU A 61 -11.75 10.63 -1.94
N LEU A 62 -11.60 11.13 -0.72
CA LEU A 62 -12.55 12.09 -0.14
C LEU A 62 -12.56 13.42 -0.91
N SER A 63 -11.38 13.88 -1.34
CA SER A 63 -11.26 15.08 -2.16
C SER A 63 -11.98 14.94 -3.51
N LEU A 64 -11.83 13.79 -4.18
CA LEU A 64 -12.54 13.48 -5.42
C LEU A 64 -14.05 13.41 -5.22
N ALA A 65 -14.50 12.89 -4.08
CA ALA A 65 -15.90 12.84 -3.70
C ALA A 65 -16.45 14.21 -3.23
N GLY A 66 -15.60 15.22 -3.02
CA GLY A 66 -16.00 16.54 -2.53
C GLY A 66 -16.39 16.58 -1.04
N ILE A 67 -16.02 15.57 -0.24
CA ILE A 67 -16.34 15.46 1.18
C ILE A 67 -15.08 15.52 2.05
N THR A 68 -15.25 15.84 3.33
CA THR A 68 -14.15 15.96 4.31
C THR A 68 -14.32 15.06 5.52
N GLU A 69 -15.48 14.47 5.66
CA GLU A 69 -15.83 13.60 6.79
C GLU A 69 -16.35 12.27 6.24
N ALA A 70 -15.88 11.15 6.78
CA ALA A 70 -16.33 9.82 6.39
C ALA A 70 -16.03 8.75 7.43
N SER A 71 -16.87 7.74 7.48
CA SER A 71 -16.52 6.44 8.03
C SER A 71 -15.98 5.54 6.92
N VAL A 72 -14.86 4.89 7.15
CA VAL A 72 -14.18 4.07 6.14
C VAL A 72 -13.81 2.70 6.70
N HIS A 73 -13.98 1.68 5.88
CA HIS A 73 -13.39 0.36 6.10
C HIS A 73 -12.19 0.20 5.17
N LEU A 74 -11.01 -0.05 5.72
CA LEU A 74 -9.78 -0.18 4.94
C LEU A 74 -9.61 -1.60 4.41
N ALA A 75 -9.29 -1.72 3.13
CA ALA A 75 -8.81 -2.95 2.52
C ALA A 75 -7.33 -2.76 2.13
N VAL A 76 -6.43 -3.42 2.84
CA VAL A 76 -4.98 -3.25 2.69
C VAL A 76 -4.30 -4.56 2.30
N GLY A 77 -3.12 -4.47 1.67
CA GLY A 77 -2.43 -5.64 1.13
C GLY A 77 -1.05 -5.88 1.72
N LEU A 78 -0.77 -7.15 2.02
CA LEU A 78 0.57 -7.63 2.36
C LEU A 78 1.13 -8.54 1.27
N PRO A 79 2.45 -8.55 1.05
CA PRO A 79 3.07 -9.54 0.19
C PRO A 79 2.73 -10.96 0.64
N LEU A 80 2.53 -11.83 -0.33
CA LEU A 80 1.96 -13.16 -0.13
C LEU A 80 2.70 -14.01 0.92
N MET A 81 4.03 -13.98 0.91
CA MET A 81 4.88 -14.76 1.84
C MET A 81 4.77 -14.30 3.30
N TRP A 82 4.47 -13.03 3.54
CA TRP A 82 4.43 -12.46 4.89
C TRP A 82 3.01 -12.28 5.41
N TYR A 83 2.01 -12.59 4.60
CA TYR A 83 0.61 -12.38 4.94
C TYR A 83 0.21 -13.09 6.25
N SER A 84 0.50 -14.39 6.36
CA SER A 84 0.10 -15.18 7.55
C SER A 84 0.76 -14.72 8.84
N GLU A 85 2.00 -14.22 8.75
CA GLU A 85 2.78 -13.79 9.91
C GLU A 85 2.45 -12.36 10.34
N GLN A 86 2.18 -11.47 9.36
CA GLN A 86 2.10 -10.03 9.63
C GLN A 86 0.68 -9.47 9.63
N ARG A 87 -0.33 -10.21 9.17
CA ARG A 87 -1.69 -9.68 8.95
C ARG A 87 -2.31 -9.04 10.19
N ASP A 88 -2.19 -9.69 11.35
CA ASP A 88 -2.86 -9.22 12.58
C ASP A 88 -2.16 -7.95 13.07
N ARG A 89 -0.82 -7.96 13.15
CA ARG A 89 -0.03 -6.78 13.50
C ARG A 89 -0.21 -5.62 12.50
N PHE A 90 -0.33 -5.91 11.22
CA PHE A 90 -0.57 -4.88 10.20
C PHE A 90 -1.98 -4.29 10.31
N SER A 91 -2.98 -5.11 10.68
CA SER A 91 -4.32 -4.64 10.97
C SER A 91 -4.33 -3.69 12.18
N GLU A 92 -3.68 -4.08 13.29
CA GLU A 92 -3.52 -3.22 14.49
C GLU A 92 -2.78 -1.92 14.17
N TYR A 93 -1.71 -2.00 13.40
CA TYR A 93 -0.96 -0.82 12.94
C TYR A 93 -1.83 0.15 12.13
N MET A 94 -2.71 -0.34 11.26
CA MET A 94 -3.63 0.50 10.50
C MET A 94 -4.79 1.06 11.35
N LEU A 95 -5.16 0.37 12.45
CA LEU A 95 -6.18 0.77 13.41
C LEU A 95 -5.63 1.55 14.60
N GLN A 96 -4.35 1.95 14.60
CA GLN A 96 -3.74 2.65 15.74
C GLN A 96 -4.49 3.89 16.20
N ASN A 97 -5.28 4.52 15.32
CA ASN A 97 -6.19 5.61 15.60
C ASN A 97 -7.50 5.38 14.83
N GLU A 98 -8.57 5.05 15.52
CA GLU A 98 -9.90 4.87 14.92
C GLU A 98 -10.49 6.18 14.42
N ASN A 99 -10.30 7.27 15.18
CA ASN A 99 -10.74 8.61 14.80
C ASN A 99 -9.52 9.45 14.49
N VAL A 100 -9.31 9.74 13.23
CA VAL A 100 -8.12 10.44 12.76
C VAL A 100 -8.48 11.76 12.11
N GLU A 101 -7.82 12.82 12.55
CA GLU A 101 -7.87 14.13 11.93
C GLU A 101 -6.51 14.43 11.28
N PHE A 102 -6.55 14.95 10.07
CA PHE A 102 -5.35 15.35 9.34
C PHE A 102 -5.67 16.47 8.35
N ILE A 103 -4.65 17.16 7.85
CA ILE A 103 -4.79 18.18 6.82
C ILE A 103 -4.09 17.68 5.56
N TYR A 104 -4.77 17.76 4.43
CA TYR A 104 -4.17 17.48 3.13
C TYR A 104 -4.41 18.67 2.21
N ASN A 105 -3.30 19.23 1.68
CA ASN A 105 -3.32 20.42 0.82
C ASN A 105 -4.18 21.56 1.39
N ASN A 106 -3.96 21.92 2.66
CA ASN A 106 -4.63 22.97 3.42
C ASN A 106 -6.14 22.69 3.70
N LYS A 107 -6.62 21.48 3.47
CA LYS A 107 -8.00 21.08 3.78
C LYS A 107 -8.01 20.04 4.88
N ARG A 108 -8.79 20.31 5.96
CA ARG A 108 -8.92 19.37 7.10
C ARG A 108 -9.88 18.24 6.75
N TYR A 109 -9.50 17.04 7.15
CA TYR A 109 -10.29 15.82 7.03
C TYR A 109 -10.48 15.20 8.41
N SER A 110 -11.66 14.65 8.66
CA SER A 110 -12.02 13.87 9.85
C SER A 110 -12.54 12.52 9.40
N VAL A 111 -11.86 11.46 9.81
CA VAL A 111 -12.12 10.09 9.32
C VAL A 111 -12.28 9.14 10.50
N HIS A 112 -13.37 8.38 10.50
CA HIS A 112 -13.54 7.24 11.39
C HIS A 112 -13.19 5.95 10.64
N ILE A 113 -12.18 5.22 11.10
CA ILE A 113 -11.77 3.92 10.55
C ILE A 113 -12.55 2.84 11.29
N GLU A 114 -13.61 2.33 10.67
CA GLU A 114 -14.50 1.30 11.25
C GLU A 114 -13.83 -0.06 11.38
N GLY A 115 -12.82 -0.32 10.56
CA GLY A 115 -12.11 -1.59 10.57
C GLY A 115 -11.13 -1.74 9.41
N VAL A 116 -10.31 -2.77 9.50
CA VAL A 116 -9.28 -3.09 8.52
C VAL A 116 -9.38 -4.55 8.11
N SER A 117 -9.44 -4.79 6.80
CA SER A 117 -9.29 -6.11 6.20
C SER A 117 -7.95 -6.20 5.49
N VAL A 118 -7.13 -7.15 5.90
CA VAL A 118 -5.82 -7.39 5.29
C VAL A 118 -5.92 -8.54 4.31
N TYR A 119 -5.37 -8.36 3.12
CA TYR A 119 -5.43 -9.33 2.03
C TYR A 119 -4.04 -9.65 1.48
N PRO A 120 -3.80 -10.86 0.95
CA PRO A 120 -2.57 -11.17 0.25
C PRO A 120 -2.55 -10.48 -1.12
N GLN A 121 -1.46 -9.74 -1.40
CA GLN A 121 -1.26 -9.07 -2.69
C GLN A 121 -1.23 -10.08 -3.84
N GLY A 122 -1.70 -9.66 -5.02
CA GLY A 122 -1.83 -10.51 -6.21
C GLY A 122 -3.03 -11.44 -6.18
N TYR A 123 -3.34 -12.09 -5.04
CA TYR A 123 -4.49 -12.98 -4.92
C TYR A 123 -5.83 -12.26 -5.14
N CYS A 124 -6.01 -11.09 -4.53
CA CYS A 124 -7.25 -10.32 -4.64
C CYS A 124 -7.54 -9.86 -6.07
N ALA A 125 -6.50 -9.60 -6.86
CA ALA A 125 -6.66 -9.18 -8.25
C ALA A 125 -7.25 -10.27 -9.15
N VAL A 126 -7.16 -11.53 -8.74
CA VAL A 126 -7.61 -12.69 -9.54
C VAL A 126 -8.73 -13.50 -8.89
N TYR A 127 -9.13 -13.13 -7.68
CA TYR A 127 -10.13 -13.89 -6.91
C TYR A 127 -11.41 -14.19 -7.70
N ASP A 128 -11.99 -13.18 -8.34
CA ASP A 128 -13.20 -13.33 -9.13
C ASP A 128 -13.01 -14.15 -10.42
N ARG A 129 -11.76 -14.29 -10.87
CA ARG A 129 -11.38 -15.01 -12.09
C ARG A 129 -10.87 -16.43 -11.81
N LEU A 130 -10.70 -16.82 -10.56
CA LEU A 130 -10.22 -18.16 -10.21
C LEU A 130 -11.11 -19.25 -10.81
N LYS A 131 -12.42 -19.03 -10.86
CA LYS A 131 -13.41 -19.95 -11.46
C LYS A 131 -13.17 -20.22 -12.96
N ASP A 132 -12.47 -19.31 -13.64
CA ASP A 132 -12.21 -19.40 -15.09
C ASP A 132 -10.80 -20.01 -15.38
N MET A 133 -10.01 -20.29 -14.34
CA MET A 133 -8.63 -20.80 -14.43
C MET A 133 -8.58 -22.33 -14.34
N SER A 134 -8.96 -23.03 -15.42
CA SER A 134 -8.77 -24.48 -15.55
C SER A 134 -7.32 -24.84 -15.89
N GLY A 135 -6.89 -26.06 -15.55
CA GLY A 135 -5.54 -26.54 -15.79
C GLY A 135 -4.50 -25.83 -14.90
N VAL A 136 -3.28 -25.66 -15.40
CA VAL A 136 -2.18 -25.05 -14.65
C VAL A 136 -1.97 -23.61 -15.11
N ASN A 137 -2.17 -22.67 -14.19
CA ASN A 137 -1.97 -21.25 -14.42
C ASN A 137 -0.90 -20.70 -13.46
N MET A 138 -0.16 -19.69 -13.92
CA MET A 138 0.78 -18.95 -13.09
C MET A 138 0.36 -17.48 -13.06
N ILE A 139 0.32 -16.90 -11.86
CA ILE A 139 0.04 -15.49 -11.65
C ILE A 139 1.33 -14.85 -11.15
N ALA A 140 1.74 -13.76 -11.79
CA ALA A 140 2.85 -12.92 -11.37
C ALA A 140 2.34 -11.49 -11.16
N ASP A 141 2.34 -11.04 -9.91
CA ASP A 141 2.04 -9.67 -9.53
C ASP A 141 3.36 -8.92 -9.33
N ILE A 142 3.69 -8.07 -10.29
CA ILE A 142 4.97 -7.35 -10.34
C ILE A 142 4.77 -5.93 -9.81
N GLY A 143 5.15 -5.73 -8.56
CA GLY A 143 5.16 -4.42 -7.91
C GLY A 143 6.47 -3.67 -8.11
N ASN A 144 6.63 -2.53 -7.42
CA ASN A 144 7.86 -1.75 -7.48
C ASN A 144 9.04 -2.48 -6.81
N GLY A 145 8.88 -2.96 -5.58
CA GLY A 145 9.96 -3.62 -4.81
C GLY A 145 9.93 -5.15 -4.85
N THR A 146 8.77 -5.76 -5.12
CA THR A 146 8.58 -7.22 -5.07
C THR A 146 7.80 -7.75 -6.25
N MET A 147 7.99 -9.04 -6.52
CA MET A 147 7.16 -9.85 -7.40
C MET A 147 6.54 -10.99 -6.58
N ASN A 148 5.21 -11.05 -6.53
CA ASN A 148 4.49 -12.16 -5.93
C ASN A 148 4.13 -13.17 -7.02
N ILE A 149 4.48 -14.43 -6.81
CA ILE A 149 4.23 -15.52 -7.76
C ILE A 149 3.36 -16.56 -7.08
N MET A 150 2.28 -16.98 -7.73
CA MET A 150 1.43 -18.06 -7.26
C MET A 150 1.01 -18.97 -8.41
N LYS A 151 0.88 -20.26 -8.12
CA LYS A 151 0.38 -21.27 -9.04
C LYS A 151 -1.07 -21.57 -8.72
N VAL A 152 -1.90 -21.62 -9.74
CA VAL A 152 -3.32 -22.01 -9.65
C VAL A 152 -3.50 -23.28 -10.47
N ILE A 153 -4.06 -24.33 -9.87
CA ILE A 153 -4.41 -25.57 -10.57
C ILE A 153 -5.92 -25.79 -10.37
N ASP A 154 -6.63 -25.90 -11.47
CA ASP A 154 -8.07 -26.17 -11.48
C ASP A 154 -8.82 -25.33 -10.46
N HIS A 155 -8.74 -24.00 -10.61
CA HIS A 155 -9.42 -22.99 -9.79
C HIS A 155 -8.88 -22.83 -8.35
N LYS A 156 -7.82 -23.54 -7.95
CA LYS A 156 -7.28 -23.52 -6.57
C LYS A 156 -5.85 -23.01 -6.55
N VAL A 157 -5.58 -22.06 -5.66
CA VAL A 157 -4.21 -21.63 -5.38
C VAL A 157 -3.47 -22.73 -4.63
N ILE A 158 -2.26 -23.05 -5.11
CA ILE A 158 -1.37 -24.02 -4.48
C ILE A 158 -0.44 -23.25 -3.54
N THR A 159 -0.75 -23.27 -2.26
CA THR A 159 -0.10 -22.46 -1.22
C THR A 159 1.42 -22.67 -1.18
N ASP A 160 1.87 -23.93 -1.26
CA ASP A 160 3.29 -24.29 -1.22
C ASP A 160 4.10 -23.79 -2.43
N SER A 161 3.42 -23.34 -3.48
CA SER A 161 4.03 -22.77 -4.67
C SER A 161 4.10 -21.24 -4.64
N CYS A 162 3.53 -20.62 -3.61
CA CYS A 162 3.53 -19.18 -3.47
C CYS A 162 4.91 -18.65 -3.09
N ARG A 163 5.35 -17.58 -3.75
CA ARG A 163 6.65 -16.96 -3.51
C ARG A 163 6.53 -15.44 -3.61
N THR A 164 7.35 -14.75 -2.82
CA THR A 164 7.59 -13.32 -2.95
C THR A 164 9.08 -13.12 -3.19
N GLU A 165 9.42 -12.59 -4.33
CA GLU A 165 10.80 -12.32 -4.73
C GLU A 165 11.07 -10.80 -4.65
N LYS A 166 12.27 -10.41 -4.22
CA LYS A 166 12.73 -9.02 -4.23
C LYS A 166 13.16 -8.59 -5.65
N LEU A 167 12.28 -8.79 -6.60
CA LEU A 167 12.48 -8.57 -8.04
C LEU A 167 11.35 -7.68 -8.58
N GLY A 168 11.25 -6.46 -8.05
CA GLY A 168 10.32 -5.47 -8.56
C GLY A 168 10.89 -4.62 -9.69
N VAL A 169 10.07 -3.74 -10.25
CA VAL A 169 10.43 -2.84 -11.34
C VAL A 169 11.63 -1.96 -10.99
N GLU A 170 11.79 -1.54 -9.72
CA GLU A 170 12.92 -0.75 -9.23
C GLU A 170 14.27 -1.42 -9.54
N LYS A 171 14.37 -2.72 -9.33
CA LYS A 171 15.61 -3.46 -9.63
C LYS A 171 15.94 -3.44 -11.12
N CYS A 172 14.95 -3.62 -11.98
CA CYS A 172 15.14 -3.50 -13.44
C CYS A 172 15.64 -2.11 -13.83
N VAL A 173 15.06 -1.05 -13.25
CA VAL A 173 15.49 0.34 -13.53
C VAL A 173 16.94 0.58 -13.10
N ILE A 174 17.33 0.07 -11.92
CA ILE A 174 18.71 0.19 -11.42
C ILE A 174 19.68 -0.55 -12.33
N GLU A 175 19.37 -1.78 -12.74
CA GLU A 175 20.22 -2.58 -13.62
C GLU A 175 20.38 -1.95 -15.01
N ILE A 176 19.30 -1.44 -15.60
CA ILE A 176 19.35 -0.71 -16.88
C ILE A 176 20.23 0.54 -16.75
N ARG A 177 20.04 1.33 -15.70
CA ARG A 177 20.86 2.52 -15.47
C ARG A 177 22.33 2.19 -15.36
N ASN A 178 22.69 1.14 -14.59
CA ASN A 178 24.07 0.71 -14.43
C ASN A 178 24.69 0.16 -15.72
N ALA A 179 23.89 -0.43 -16.60
CA ALA A 179 24.36 -0.92 -17.90
C ALA A 179 24.59 0.20 -18.93
N LEU A 180 23.99 1.39 -18.73
CA LEU A 180 24.10 2.53 -19.63
C LEU A 180 25.20 3.53 -19.19
N MET A 181 25.79 3.36 -18.01
CA MET A 181 26.91 4.18 -17.48
C MET A 181 28.25 3.48 -17.70
#